data_6c078cb4f8586c4fe6f1667e5bace4c9
#
_entry.id   6c078cb4f8586c4fe6f1667e5bace4c9
#
_cell.length_a   1.000
_cell.length_b   1.000
_cell.length_c   1.000
_cell.angle_alpha   90.00
_cell.angle_beta   90.00
_cell.angle_gamma   90.00
#
_symmetry.space_group_name_H-M   'P 1'
#
loop_
_entity.id
_entity.type
_entity.pdbx_description
1 polymer ?
#
loop_
_entity_poly.entity_id
_entity_poly.type
_entity_poly.pdbx_seq_one_letter_code
_entity_poly.pdbx_strand_id
1 'polypeptide(L)'
;MAAVLAAFCVIGNGIVALGAPVSDEEQLTAGVGQILDSLPETEAVDKEEAEETGDSFQDQLVMTAVSDVLNVRSELSEDAERLGYLYADCGGTILERRDGWTKLESGELVGWAKDEYLLFGEDAVEELEDVGRLIAHVTGETLRIRKEPSTDAQVYDLAAQGDALEVVNKVQLHYSDGIELDAEWAAVDYEGETGYVSSEYIEIDFEYDHGETLEEVAARQQAAEEEEASADSGAGTGSQPSPGRQNAGSIPAGTSDATLLAALIQCEAGNESYEGQLAVGAVVVNRVKSASYPDTVSDVIFASGQFTPAGSVKVARLIANGNISSSCMQAANEALSGVTNVGSATHFRRAGGRDGIVIGNHVFW
;
A
#
# COMPACT_ATOMS: atom_id res chain seq x y z
N MET A 1 27.86 -31.71 21.21
CA MET A 1 29.14 -31.08 21.56
C MET A 1 29.08 -29.60 21.25
N ALA A 2 29.26 -28.84 22.32
CA ALA A 2 29.70 -27.47 22.45
C ALA A 2 28.78 -26.33 21.94
N ALA A 3 28.10 -25.80 22.93
CA ALA A 3 27.56 -24.43 22.97
C ALA A 3 28.72 -23.42 23.06
N VAL A 4 28.55 -22.26 22.42
CA VAL A 4 29.35 -21.06 22.76
C VAL A 4 28.36 -19.95 23.10
N LEU A 5 28.27 -19.73 24.42
CA LEU A 5 27.72 -18.54 25.06
C LEU A 5 28.76 -17.41 24.94
N ALA A 6 28.37 -16.26 24.41
CA ALA A 6 29.15 -15.03 24.57
C ALA A 6 28.40 -14.09 25.54
N ALA A 7 28.90 -13.99 26.76
CA ALA A 7 28.46 -13.03 27.77
C ALA A 7 29.20 -11.70 27.57
N PHE A 8 28.45 -10.59 27.43
CA PHE A 8 29.03 -9.25 27.54
C PHE A 8 28.90 -8.74 28.98
N CYS A 9 30.05 -8.56 29.63
CA CYS A 9 30.17 -7.90 30.92
C CYS A 9 30.13 -6.38 30.76
N VAL A 10 29.20 -5.74 31.44
CA VAL A 10 29.22 -4.31 31.72
C VAL A 10 30.07 -4.07 32.96
N ILE A 11 31.15 -3.29 32.82
CA ILE A 11 31.95 -2.85 33.93
C ILE A 11 31.55 -1.42 34.29
N GLY A 12 30.86 -1.26 35.40
CA GLY A 12 30.62 0.04 36.02
C GLY A 12 31.82 0.50 36.82
N ASN A 13 32.28 1.71 36.63
CA ASN A 13 33.20 2.41 37.52
C ASN A 13 32.49 3.58 38.19
N GLY A 14 32.09 3.41 39.41
CA GLY A 14 31.70 4.50 40.31
C GLY A 14 32.93 5.14 40.92
N ILE A 15 33.00 6.47 40.92
CA ILE A 15 33.89 7.26 41.77
C ILE A 15 33.04 8.12 42.67
N VAL A 16 33.16 7.84 43.96
CA VAL A 16 32.64 8.64 45.07
C VAL A 16 33.72 9.66 45.46
N ALA A 17 33.38 10.94 45.50
CA ALA A 17 34.19 11.96 46.19
C ALA A 17 33.30 12.76 47.14
N LEU A 18 33.59 12.63 48.41
CA LEU A 18 33.08 13.50 49.50
C LEU A 18 33.92 14.78 49.57
N GLY A 19 33.26 15.87 49.99
CA GLY A 19 33.94 16.94 50.66
C GLY A 19 33.38 18.35 50.33
N ALA A 20 32.60 18.91 51.24
CA ALA A 20 32.33 20.34 51.41
C ALA A 20 33.19 20.86 52.59
N PRO A 21 33.08 22.12 53.00
CA PRO A 21 32.89 23.43 52.35
C PRO A 21 34.02 24.43 52.70
N VAL A 22 33.97 25.69 52.26
CA VAL A 22 34.20 26.94 53.05
C VAL A 22 34.48 28.14 52.13
N SER A 23 33.62 29.14 52.26
CA SER A 23 33.71 30.61 52.19
C SER A 23 35.07 31.27 51.86
N ASP A 24 35.11 32.31 51.00
CA ASP A 24 34.97 33.71 51.28
C ASP A 24 35.28 34.59 50.04
N GLU A 25 34.69 35.76 50.07
CA GLU A 25 34.78 36.83 49.10
C GLU A 25 36.19 37.35 48.87
N GLU A 26 36.52 37.73 47.64
CA GLU A 26 37.16 39.07 47.39
C GLU A 26 37.07 39.45 45.92
N GLN A 27 36.66 40.67 45.71
CA GLN A 27 36.64 41.40 44.47
C GLN A 27 38.04 41.64 43.92
N LEU A 28 38.23 41.43 42.61
CA LEU A 28 39.21 42.16 41.83
C LEU A 28 38.65 42.43 40.42
N THR A 29 38.17 43.65 40.28
CA THR A 29 37.99 44.33 39.00
C THR A 29 39.33 44.76 38.45
N ALA A 30 39.68 44.27 37.24
CA ALA A 30 40.49 45.05 36.30
C ALA A 30 40.53 44.37 34.92
N GLY A 31 39.88 44.93 33.95
CA GLY A 31 40.38 45.36 32.66
C GLY A 31 40.91 44.30 31.68
N VAL A 32 40.02 43.81 30.81
CA VAL A 32 40.36 43.60 29.40
C VAL A 32 39.12 43.94 28.56
N GLY A 33 38.86 45.21 28.39
CA GLY A 33 38.16 45.70 27.25
C GLY A 33 39.14 45.87 26.11
N GLN A 34 38.76 45.50 24.91
CA GLN A 34 39.45 45.63 23.63
C GLN A 34 40.29 44.42 23.17
N ILE A 35 39.63 43.36 22.76
CA ILE A 35 39.93 42.57 21.55
C ILE A 35 38.62 41.83 21.18
N LEU A 36 37.64 42.56 20.68
CA LEU A 36 36.44 41.93 20.10
C LEU A 36 35.97 42.77 18.90
N ASP A 37 36.94 43.14 18.06
CA ASP A 37 36.61 43.94 16.87
C ASP A 37 37.47 43.48 15.65
N SER A 38 37.50 42.19 15.39
CA SER A 38 37.95 41.63 14.10
C SER A 38 37.79 40.10 14.05
N LEU A 39 36.57 39.60 14.28
CA LEU A 39 36.17 38.30 13.73
C LEU A 39 35.24 38.60 12.58
N PRO A 40 35.46 38.06 11.37
CA PRO A 40 34.45 38.14 10.32
C PRO A 40 33.18 37.53 10.86
N GLU A 41 32.05 38.20 10.65
CA GLU A 41 30.74 37.63 10.80
C GLU A 41 30.73 36.34 9.97
N THR A 42 30.82 35.19 10.63
CA THR A 42 30.38 33.95 10.02
C THR A 42 28.90 34.15 9.79
N GLU A 43 28.54 34.30 8.52
CA GLU A 43 27.15 34.15 8.10
C GLU A 43 26.59 32.97 8.87
N ALA A 44 25.51 33.22 9.64
CA ALA A 44 24.71 32.18 10.21
C ALA A 44 24.23 31.34 9.01
N VAL A 45 24.84 30.18 8.82
CA VAL A 45 24.24 29.14 8.03
C VAL A 45 22.97 28.81 8.83
N ASP A 46 21.83 29.26 8.31
CA ASP A 46 20.53 28.77 8.74
C ASP A 46 20.64 27.24 8.70
N LYS A 47 20.72 26.64 9.86
CA LYS A 47 20.45 25.22 9.98
C LYS A 47 18.95 25.12 9.72
N GLU A 48 18.62 24.81 8.48
CA GLU A 48 17.32 24.31 8.14
C GLU A 48 17.07 23.11 9.08
N GLU A 49 16.17 23.33 10.03
CA GLU A 49 15.78 22.28 10.98
C GLU A 49 14.93 21.29 10.20
N ALA A 50 15.39 20.02 10.12
CA ALA A 50 14.54 18.93 9.67
C ALA A 50 13.34 18.85 10.63
N GLU A 51 12.15 18.70 10.09
CA GLU A 51 10.96 18.44 10.89
C GLU A 51 11.13 17.08 11.59
N GLU A 52 11.01 17.03 12.92
CA GLU A 52 11.06 15.77 13.65
C GLU A 52 9.85 14.93 13.25
N THR A 53 10.09 13.77 12.68
CA THR A 53 9.05 12.74 12.50
C THR A 53 8.78 12.08 13.84
N GLY A 54 7.49 11.89 14.18
CA GLY A 54 7.10 11.16 15.39
C GLY A 54 7.50 9.67 15.33
N ASP A 55 7.48 9.03 16.49
CA ASP A 55 7.86 7.60 16.60
C ASP A 55 6.68 6.64 16.33
N SER A 56 5.43 7.15 16.17
CA SER A 56 4.28 6.29 15.93
C SER A 56 4.19 5.84 14.46
N PHE A 57 3.52 4.72 14.21
CA PHE A 57 3.22 4.24 12.85
C PHE A 57 2.59 5.33 11.99
N GLN A 58 1.60 6.03 12.53
CA GLN A 58 0.88 7.11 11.85
C GLN A 58 1.80 8.29 11.47
N ASP A 59 2.78 8.62 12.32
CA ASP A 59 3.74 9.70 12.08
C ASP A 59 4.80 9.32 11.03
N GLN A 60 5.02 8.03 10.83
CA GLN A 60 5.98 7.51 9.87
C GLN A 60 5.35 7.12 8.53
N LEU A 61 4.02 7.00 8.46
CA LEU A 61 3.31 6.64 7.25
C LEU A 61 3.21 7.83 6.29
N VAL A 62 3.41 7.57 5.01
CA VAL A 62 3.09 8.48 3.91
C VAL A 62 2.34 7.74 2.82
N MET A 63 1.28 8.35 2.29
CA MET A 63 0.53 7.85 1.14
C MET A 63 0.51 8.90 0.04
N THR A 64 0.30 8.49 -1.22
CA THR A 64 0.19 9.42 -2.34
C THR A 64 -1.20 10.05 -2.41
N ALA A 65 -1.24 11.36 -2.71
CA ALA A 65 -2.46 12.11 -3.01
C ALA A 65 -2.69 12.30 -4.52
N VAL A 66 -1.93 11.59 -5.37
CA VAL A 66 -2.02 11.73 -6.82
C VAL A 66 -2.94 10.69 -7.43
N SER A 67 -3.55 11.01 -8.56
CA SER A 67 -4.38 10.09 -9.33
C SER A 67 -3.64 9.43 -10.49
N ASP A 68 -2.35 9.73 -10.67
CA ASP A 68 -1.55 9.27 -11.80
C ASP A 68 -0.14 8.88 -11.31
N VAL A 69 0.83 9.76 -11.41
CA VAL A 69 2.23 9.46 -11.08
C VAL A 69 2.92 10.62 -10.40
N LEU A 70 3.70 10.34 -9.37
CA LEU A 70 4.57 11.27 -8.67
C LEU A 70 6.03 10.89 -8.87
N ASN A 71 6.88 11.86 -9.24
CA ASN A 71 8.31 11.63 -9.37
C ASN A 71 9.00 11.63 -8.00
N VAL A 72 9.82 10.64 -7.76
CA VAL A 72 10.74 10.57 -6.63
C VAL A 72 12.15 10.93 -7.11
N ARG A 73 12.84 11.80 -6.38
CA ARG A 73 14.07 12.46 -6.81
C ARG A 73 15.22 12.24 -5.83
N SER A 74 16.45 12.44 -6.32
CA SER A 74 17.67 12.30 -5.51
C SER A 74 17.85 13.42 -4.48
N GLU A 75 17.30 14.61 -4.74
CA GLU A 75 17.45 15.81 -3.91
C GLU A 75 16.13 16.61 -3.88
N LEU A 76 16.03 17.58 -2.97
CA LEU A 76 14.87 18.47 -2.76
C LEU A 76 14.74 19.50 -3.90
N SER A 77 14.69 19.07 -5.15
CA SER A 77 14.60 19.95 -6.31
C SER A 77 13.83 19.30 -7.46
N GLU A 78 13.01 20.09 -8.15
CA GLU A 78 12.31 19.62 -9.36
C GLU A 78 13.27 19.32 -10.52
N ASP A 79 14.47 19.88 -10.50
CA ASP A 79 15.50 19.63 -11.50
C ASP A 79 16.45 18.49 -11.13
N ALA A 80 16.33 17.93 -9.89
CA ALA A 80 17.14 16.80 -9.44
C ALA A 80 16.86 15.53 -10.25
N GLU A 81 17.84 14.62 -10.26
CA GLU A 81 17.71 13.32 -10.92
C GLU A 81 16.50 12.56 -10.39
N ARG A 82 15.72 11.97 -11.30
CA ARG A 82 14.61 11.09 -10.97
C ARG A 82 15.14 9.72 -10.65
N LEU A 83 14.71 9.17 -9.51
CA LEU A 83 15.09 7.83 -9.06
C LEU A 83 14.00 6.80 -9.37
N GLY A 84 12.73 7.22 -9.41
CA GLY A 84 11.61 6.34 -9.64
C GLY A 84 10.27 7.09 -9.59
N TYR A 85 9.22 6.32 -9.40
CA TYR A 85 7.84 6.80 -9.42
C TYR A 85 7.04 6.20 -8.27
N LEU A 86 6.19 7.04 -7.67
CA LEU A 86 5.04 6.61 -6.89
C LEU A 86 3.79 6.78 -7.76
N TYR A 87 2.95 5.78 -7.80
CA TYR A 87 1.67 5.82 -8.49
C TYR A 87 0.54 6.19 -7.53
N ALA A 88 -0.70 6.28 -8.03
CA ALA A 88 -1.87 6.37 -7.18
C ALA A 88 -1.88 5.22 -6.16
N ASP A 89 -2.37 5.51 -4.96
CA ASP A 89 -2.56 4.55 -3.87
C ASP A 89 -1.26 3.89 -3.33
N CYS A 90 -0.08 4.37 -3.80
CA CYS A 90 1.20 3.94 -3.24
C CYS A 90 1.48 4.60 -1.89
N GLY A 91 2.14 3.86 -1.02
CA GLY A 91 2.59 4.35 0.27
C GLY A 91 4.05 4.05 0.56
N GLY A 92 4.50 4.50 1.73
CA GLY A 92 5.86 4.27 2.21
C GLY A 92 6.10 4.80 3.61
N THR A 93 7.35 4.73 4.04
CA THR A 93 7.81 5.20 5.33
C THR A 93 8.55 6.52 5.18
N ILE A 94 8.24 7.50 6.02
CA ILE A 94 8.91 8.79 6.09
C ILE A 94 10.29 8.60 6.73
N LEU A 95 11.33 9.04 6.05
CA LEU A 95 12.71 9.04 6.57
C LEU A 95 13.13 10.43 7.07
N GLU A 96 12.71 11.50 6.38
CA GLU A 96 13.07 12.88 6.69
C GLU A 96 12.04 13.82 6.04
N ARG A 97 11.69 14.94 6.71
CA ARG A 97 10.86 16.00 6.15
C ARG A 97 11.58 17.33 6.26
N ARG A 98 11.62 18.10 5.18
CA ARG A 98 12.27 19.40 5.14
C ARG A 98 11.85 20.22 3.92
N ASP A 99 11.59 21.51 4.12
CA ASP A 99 11.35 22.49 3.04
C ASP A 99 10.21 22.14 2.09
N GLY A 100 9.16 21.48 2.58
CA GLY A 100 8.02 21.04 1.75
C GLY A 100 8.33 19.82 0.88
N TRP A 101 9.35 19.05 1.25
CA TRP A 101 9.74 17.78 0.65
C TRP A 101 9.86 16.70 1.72
N THR A 102 9.44 15.50 1.37
CA THR A 102 9.59 14.30 2.19
C THR A 102 10.54 13.32 1.51
N LYS A 103 11.56 12.89 2.25
CA LYS A 103 12.34 11.72 1.90
C LYS A 103 11.61 10.49 2.42
N LEU A 104 11.32 9.58 1.54
CA LEU A 104 10.56 8.38 1.86
C LEU A 104 11.25 7.12 1.32
N GLU A 105 10.87 6.00 1.90
CA GLU A 105 11.17 4.65 1.44
C GLU A 105 9.86 3.97 1.07
N SER A 106 9.75 3.47 -0.16
CA SER A 106 8.58 2.78 -0.69
C SER A 106 9.03 1.59 -1.53
N GLY A 107 8.98 0.40 -0.95
CA GLY A 107 9.65 -0.78 -1.52
C GLY A 107 11.17 -0.57 -1.61
N GLU A 108 11.75 -0.74 -2.80
CA GLU A 108 13.17 -0.47 -3.03
C GLU A 108 13.47 1.00 -3.40
N LEU A 109 12.43 1.80 -3.60
CA LEU A 109 12.56 3.21 -3.98
C LEU A 109 12.80 4.08 -2.75
N VAL A 110 13.95 4.75 -2.69
CA VAL A 110 14.29 5.74 -1.64
C VAL A 110 14.62 7.08 -2.29
N GLY A 111 13.92 8.14 -1.88
CA GLY A 111 14.19 9.47 -2.42
C GLY A 111 13.22 10.54 -1.94
N TRP A 112 13.27 11.72 -2.56
CA TRP A 112 12.51 12.90 -2.20
C TRP A 112 11.29 13.09 -3.09
N ALA A 113 10.15 13.33 -2.46
CA ALA A 113 8.90 13.71 -3.12
C ALA A 113 8.34 14.99 -2.48
N LYS A 114 7.57 15.78 -3.24
CA LYS A 114 6.95 17.02 -2.74
C LYS A 114 5.74 16.70 -1.86
N ASP A 115 5.66 17.38 -0.71
CA ASP A 115 4.60 17.23 0.29
C ASP A 115 3.21 17.56 -0.26
N GLU A 116 3.09 18.49 -1.23
CA GLU A 116 1.80 18.86 -1.84
C GLU A 116 1.08 17.71 -2.58
N TYR A 117 1.79 16.60 -2.84
CA TYR A 117 1.29 15.40 -3.51
C TYR A 117 1.23 14.18 -2.59
N LEU A 118 1.41 14.40 -1.28
CA LEU A 118 1.47 13.35 -0.27
C LEU A 118 0.40 13.57 0.82
N LEU A 119 -0.02 12.49 1.44
CA LEU A 119 -0.89 12.45 2.61
C LEU A 119 -0.06 12.02 3.82
N PHE A 120 -0.38 12.58 4.98
CA PHE A 120 0.31 12.36 6.25
C PHE A 120 -0.67 12.19 7.38
N GLY A 121 -0.24 11.55 8.48
CA GLY A 121 -1.03 11.44 9.69
C GLY A 121 -2.36 10.73 9.46
N GLU A 122 -3.47 11.30 9.97
CA GLU A 122 -4.81 10.72 9.83
C GLU A 122 -5.24 10.54 8.37
N ASP A 123 -4.91 11.49 7.49
CA ASP A 123 -5.26 11.41 6.07
C ASP A 123 -4.52 10.25 5.38
N ALA A 124 -3.27 9.97 5.75
CA ALA A 124 -2.51 8.83 5.22
C ALA A 124 -3.06 7.50 5.74
N VAL A 125 -3.48 7.43 7.01
CA VAL A 125 -4.11 6.24 7.58
C VAL A 125 -5.47 5.99 6.93
N GLU A 126 -6.29 7.02 6.72
CA GLU A 126 -7.57 6.88 6.02
C GLU A 126 -7.38 6.32 4.61
N GLU A 127 -6.40 6.84 3.86
CA GLU A 127 -6.07 6.33 2.52
C GLU A 127 -5.58 4.88 2.59
N LEU A 128 -4.66 4.55 3.53
CA LEU A 128 -4.17 3.19 3.73
C LEU A 128 -5.29 2.20 4.07
N GLU A 129 -6.22 2.57 4.94
CA GLU A 129 -7.39 1.74 5.26
C GLU A 129 -8.30 1.52 4.04
N ASP A 130 -8.33 2.48 3.12
CA ASP A 130 -9.16 2.42 1.93
C ASP A 130 -8.57 1.55 0.82
N VAL A 131 -7.26 1.69 0.57
CA VAL A 131 -6.59 1.02 -0.55
C VAL A 131 -5.82 -0.22 -0.12
N GLY A 132 -5.35 -0.26 1.12
CA GLY A 132 -4.57 -1.36 1.67
C GLY A 132 -5.39 -2.60 2.01
N ARG A 133 -4.75 -3.75 1.93
CA ARG A 133 -5.29 -5.02 2.40
C ARG A 133 -4.72 -5.31 3.78
N LEU A 134 -5.60 -5.51 4.76
CA LEU A 134 -5.19 -5.86 6.11
C LEU A 134 -4.84 -7.35 6.17
N ILE A 135 -3.62 -7.68 6.54
CA ILE A 135 -3.09 -9.03 6.56
C ILE A 135 -2.75 -9.44 8.00
N ALA A 136 -3.21 -10.61 8.40
CA ALA A 136 -2.84 -11.25 9.65
C ALA A 136 -1.74 -12.28 9.38
N HIS A 137 -0.55 -12.04 9.91
CA HIS A 137 0.59 -12.97 9.86
C HIS A 137 0.55 -13.89 11.09
N VAL A 138 0.53 -15.19 10.86
CA VAL A 138 0.47 -16.19 11.92
C VAL A 138 1.82 -16.28 12.64
N THR A 139 1.84 -15.99 13.94
CA THR A 139 3.05 -16.04 14.79
C THR A 139 3.17 -17.35 15.57
N GLY A 140 2.04 -18.04 15.83
CA GLY A 140 2.02 -19.34 16.51
C GLY A 140 2.41 -20.50 15.59
N GLU A 141 3.01 -21.58 16.14
CA GLU A 141 3.37 -22.78 15.35
C GLU A 141 2.20 -23.36 14.54
N THR A 142 0.99 -23.28 15.11
CA THR A 142 -0.24 -23.74 14.47
C THR A 142 -1.42 -22.95 15.03
N LEU A 143 -2.18 -22.30 14.16
CA LEU A 143 -3.37 -21.52 14.48
C LEU A 143 -4.61 -22.16 13.87
N ARG A 144 -5.69 -22.25 14.65
CA ARG A 144 -6.97 -22.80 14.16
C ARG A 144 -7.81 -21.72 13.52
N ILE A 145 -8.20 -21.94 12.28
CA ILE A 145 -9.22 -21.15 11.59
C ILE A 145 -10.58 -21.76 11.94
N ARG A 146 -11.47 -20.97 12.54
CA ARG A 146 -12.74 -21.44 13.10
C ARG A 146 -13.93 -20.80 12.40
N LYS A 147 -15.08 -21.48 12.49
CA LYS A 147 -16.33 -21.02 11.89
C LYS A 147 -16.97 -19.83 12.62
N GLU A 148 -16.72 -19.71 13.92
CA GLU A 148 -17.25 -18.67 14.79
C GLU A 148 -16.15 -18.19 15.75
N PRO A 149 -16.22 -16.94 16.28
CA PRO A 149 -15.21 -16.36 17.18
C PRO A 149 -15.31 -16.99 18.58
N SER A 150 -15.01 -18.27 18.70
CA SER A 150 -15.08 -19.04 19.93
C SER A 150 -14.12 -20.24 19.91
N THR A 151 -13.51 -20.53 21.07
CA THR A 151 -12.65 -21.71 21.23
C THR A 151 -13.39 -23.04 21.08
N ASP A 152 -14.71 -23.06 21.27
CA ASP A 152 -15.57 -24.24 21.13
C ASP A 152 -16.12 -24.41 19.71
N ALA A 153 -15.93 -23.41 18.83
CA ALA A 153 -16.40 -23.45 17.46
C ALA A 153 -15.70 -24.50 16.61
N GLN A 154 -16.42 -25.00 15.61
CA GLN A 154 -15.87 -25.92 14.63
C GLN A 154 -14.63 -25.33 13.96
N VAL A 155 -13.59 -26.13 13.81
CA VAL A 155 -12.38 -25.78 13.10
C VAL A 155 -12.59 -26.05 11.61
N TYR A 156 -12.33 -25.06 10.78
CA TYR A 156 -12.26 -25.21 9.33
C TYR A 156 -10.94 -25.86 8.92
N ASP A 157 -9.82 -25.24 9.37
CA ASP A 157 -8.49 -25.67 9.01
C ASP A 157 -7.45 -25.17 10.04
N LEU A 158 -6.19 -25.46 9.74
CA LEU A 158 -5.02 -25.08 10.53
C LEU A 158 -4.11 -24.21 9.66
N ALA A 159 -3.75 -23.03 10.14
CA ALA A 159 -2.71 -22.20 9.55
C ALA A 159 -1.38 -22.44 10.28
N ALA A 160 -0.30 -22.48 9.53
CA ALA A 160 1.05 -22.65 10.05
C ALA A 160 1.70 -21.29 10.38
N GLN A 161 2.75 -21.31 11.19
CA GLN A 161 3.56 -20.13 11.43
C GLN A 161 4.10 -19.54 10.12
N GLY A 162 3.92 -18.24 9.93
CA GLY A 162 4.31 -17.50 8.71
C GLY A 162 3.23 -17.46 7.63
N ASP A 163 2.10 -18.17 7.81
CA ASP A 163 0.96 -18.02 6.90
C ASP A 163 0.39 -16.60 7.02
N ALA A 164 -0.06 -16.06 5.88
CA ALA A 164 -0.71 -14.77 5.78
C ALA A 164 -2.20 -14.96 5.45
N LEU A 165 -3.07 -14.35 6.25
CA LEU A 165 -4.52 -14.43 6.13
C LEU A 165 -5.09 -13.03 5.94
N GLU A 166 -5.89 -12.80 4.90
CA GLU A 166 -6.53 -11.49 4.70
C GLU A 166 -7.63 -11.29 5.75
N VAL A 167 -7.55 -10.17 6.48
CA VAL A 167 -8.57 -9.76 7.45
C VAL A 167 -9.71 -9.08 6.73
N VAL A 168 -10.92 -9.67 6.80
CA VAL A 168 -12.09 -9.20 6.03
C VAL A 168 -13.01 -8.27 6.81
N ASN A 169 -12.78 -8.14 8.10
CA ASN A 169 -13.55 -7.30 8.98
C ASN A 169 -12.63 -6.18 9.50
N LYS A 170 -12.88 -4.94 9.09
CA LYS A 170 -12.18 -3.76 9.62
C LYS A 170 -12.69 -3.49 11.03
N VAL A 171 -12.12 -4.21 11.99
CA VAL A 171 -12.29 -3.95 13.43
C VAL A 171 -11.53 -2.70 13.82
N GLN A 172 -11.79 -2.18 15.00
CA GLN A 172 -11.07 -1.01 15.52
C GLN A 172 -9.56 -1.32 15.56
N LEU A 173 -8.83 -0.62 14.71
CA LEU A 173 -7.39 -0.68 14.67
C LEU A 173 -6.82 0.45 15.53
N HIS A 174 -5.75 0.17 16.24
CA HIS A 174 -4.95 1.14 16.97
C HIS A 174 -3.58 1.27 16.32
N TYR A 175 -3.18 2.52 16.06
CA TYR A 175 -1.93 2.88 15.43
C TYR A 175 -1.01 3.52 16.48
N SER A 176 -0.18 2.69 17.14
CA SER A 176 0.84 3.13 18.10
C SER A 176 2.24 2.87 17.53
N ASP A 177 2.99 1.95 18.11
CA ASP A 177 4.29 1.51 17.58
C ASP A 177 4.13 0.59 16.35
N GLY A 178 2.91 0.24 16.00
CA GLY A 178 2.50 -0.63 14.90
C GLY A 178 0.99 -0.63 14.78
N ILE A 179 0.44 -1.66 14.15
CA ILE A 179 -0.99 -1.84 13.94
C ILE A 179 -1.48 -2.93 14.87
N GLU A 180 -2.38 -2.58 15.77
CA GLU A 180 -2.96 -3.50 16.74
C GLU A 180 -4.46 -3.65 16.52
N LEU A 181 -4.97 -4.86 16.71
CA LEU A 181 -6.38 -5.20 16.61
C LEU A 181 -7.01 -5.21 18.01
N ASP A 182 -7.97 -4.31 18.27
CA ASP A 182 -8.72 -4.28 19.53
C ASP A 182 -9.88 -5.31 19.50
N ALA A 183 -9.54 -6.57 19.30
CA ALA A 183 -10.48 -7.68 19.33
C ALA A 183 -9.77 -8.99 19.70
N GLU A 184 -10.46 -9.88 20.43
CA GLU A 184 -9.95 -11.22 20.76
C GLU A 184 -9.87 -12.15 19.53
N TRP A 185 -10.64 -11.85 18.48
CA TRP A 185 -10.75 -12.66 17.26
C TRP A 185 -10.70 -11.78 16.02
N ALA A 186 -9.86 -12.15 15.08
CA ALA A 186 -9.83 -11.56 13.74
C ALA A 186 -10.70 -12.40 12.79
N ALA A 187 -11.55 -11.72 12.02
CA ALA A 187 -12.28 -12.35 10.93
C ALA A 187 -11.41 -12.34 9.68
N VAL A 188 -11.14 -13.50 9.11
CA VAL A 188 -10.24 -13.69 7.96
C VAL A 188 -10.95 -14.34 6.78
N ASP A 189 -10.49 -14.07 5.57
CA ASP A 189 -10.94 -14.80 4.39
C ASP A 189 -10.33 -16.21 4.40
N TYR A 190 -11.20 -17.22 4.40
CA TYR A 190 -10.82 -18.61 4.25
C TYR A 190 -11.60 -19.22 3.09
N GLU A 191 -10.95 -19.36 1.94
CA GLU A 191 -11.54 -19.93 0.71
C GLU A 191 -12.86 -19.25 0.27
N GLY A 192 -13.01 -17.94 0.53
CA GLY A 192 -14.21 -17.16 0.22
C GLY A 192 -15.29 -17.21 1.29
N GLU A 193 -15.07 -17.92 2.40
CA GLU A 193 -15.91 -17.90 3.59
C GLU A 193 -15.21 -17.14 4.72
N THR A 194 -15.97 -16.56 5.64
CA THR A 194 -15.39 -15.92 6.83
C THR A 194 -14.96 -16.98 7.83
N GLY A 195 -13.66 -17.02 8.11
CA GLY A 195 -13.07 -17.75 9.23
C GLY A 195 -12.71 -16.81 10.38
N TYR A 196 -12.46 -17.36 11.55
CA TYR A 196 -12.03 -16.60 12.74
C TYR A 196 -10.76 -17.19 13.33
N VAL A 197 -9.80 -16.34 13.61
CA VAL A 197 -8.54 -16.69 14.27
C VAL A 197 -8.34 -15.86 15.53
N SER A 198 -7.66 -16.41 16.54
CA SER A 198 -7.37 -15.67 17.77
C SER A 198 -6.30 -14.62 17.52
N SER A 199 -6.58 -13.37 17.93
CA SER A 199 -5.65 -12.24 17.75
C SER A 199 -4.34 -12.39 18.55
N GLU A 200 -4.33 -13.22 19.59
CA GLU A 200 -3.13 -13.51 20.40
C GLU A 200 -1.99 -14.16 19.58
N TYR A 201 -2.31 -14.80 18.44
CA TYR A 201 -1.35 -15.58 17.64
C TYR A 201 -1.14 -15.02 16.24
N ILE A 202 -1.43 -13.74 16.04
CA ILE A 202 -1.22 -13.04 14.77
C ILE A 202 -0.57 -11.68 15.01
N GLU A 203 0.18 -11.22 14.03
CA GLU A 203 0.59 -9.82 13.85
C GLU A 203 -0.16 -9.27 12.64
N ILE A 204 -0.60 -8.02 12.75
CA ILE A 204 -1.39 -7.36 11.70
C ILE A 204 -0.50 -6.37 10.97
N ASP A 205 -0.59 -6.37 9.65
CA ASP A 205 0.06 -5.39 8.78
C ASP A 205 -0.84 -5.05 7.59
N PHE A 206 -0.59 -3.91 6.95
CA PHE A 206 -1.21 -3.57 5.67
C PHE A 206 -0.29 -3.95 4.52
N GLU A 207 -0.84 -4.68 3.56
CA GLU A 207 -0.24 -4.83 2.25
C GLU A 207 -0.82 -3.74 1.32
N TYR A 208 0.03 -2.86 0.79
CA TYR A 208 -0.33 -1.77 -0.10
C TYR A 208 0.71 -1.62 -1.21
N ASP A 209 0.38 -0.85 -2.24
CA ASP A 209 1.26 -0.70 -3.39
C ASP A 209 2.45 0.21 -3.05
N HIS A 210 3.61 -0.14 -3.58
CA HIS A 210 4.86 0.59 -3.42
C HIS A 210 5.29 1.29 -4.72
N GLY A 211 6.17 2.27 -4.56
CA GLY A 211 6.82 2.93 -5.68
C GLY A 211 7.75 2.00 -6.46
N GLU A 212 8.02 2.36 -7.69
CA GLU A 212 8.95 1.64 -8.57
C GLU A 212 10.20 2.49 -8.84
N THR A 213 11.36 1.89 -8.73
CA THR A 213 12.62 2.48 -9.20
C THR A 213 12.65 2.53 -10.73
N LEU A 214 13.51 3.37 -11.32
CA LEU A 214 13.68 3.38 -12.77
C LEU A 214 14.17 2.04 -13.33
N GLU A 215 14.92 1.26 -12.53
CA GLU A 215 15.38 -0.07 -12.91
C GLU A 215 14.22 -1.07 -12.98
N GLU A 216 13.32 -1.07 -11.99
CA GLU A 216 12.10 -1.89 -11.98
C GLU A 216 11.17 -1.53 -13.14
N VAL A 217 11.00 -0.23 -13.41
CA VAL A 217 10.22 0.25 -14.56
C VAL A 217 10.83 -0.25 -15.88
N ALA A 218 12.16 -0.15 -16.03
CA ALA A 218 12.85 -0.64 -17.23
C ALA A 218 12.76 -2.16 -17.37
N ALA A 219 12.91 -2.90 -16.28
CA ALA A 219 12.78 -4.35 -16.26
C ALA A 219 11.35 -4.81 -16.66
N ARG A 220 10.33 -4.11 -16.14
CA ARG A 220 8.93 -4.35 -16.50
C ARG A 220 8.66 -4.06 -17.99
N GLN A 221 9.23 -2.97 -18.53
CA GLN A 221 9.11 -2.63 -19.96
C GLN A 221 9.80 -3.68 -20.85
N GLN A 222 11.02 -4.11 -20.48
CA GLN A 222 11.73 -5.14 -21.21
C GLN A 222 10.98 -6.48 -21.21
N ALA A 223 10.42 -6.88 -20.05
CA ALA A 223 9.63 -8.09 -19.98
C ALA A 223 8.38 -8.02 -20.88
N ALA A 224 7.74 -6.85 -20.96
CA ALA A 224 6.61 -6.64 -21.86
C ALA A 224 7.01 -6.71 -23.35
N GLU A 225 8.16 -6.11 -23.73
CA GLU A 225 8.70 -6.18 -25.10
C GLU A 225 9.12 -7.61 -25.49
N GLU A 226 9.70 -8.39 -24.57
CA GLU A 226 10.05 -9.79 -24.80
C GLU A 226 8.81 -10.68 -24.99
N GLU A 227 7.73 -10.41 -24.26
CA GLU A 227 6.44 -11.08 -24.45
C GLU A 227 5.84 -10.76 -25.84
N GLU A 228 5.86 -9.49 -26.27
CA GLU A 228 5.41 -9.09 -27.60
C GLU A 228 6.27 -9.70 -28.72
N ALA A 229 7.59 -9.72 -28.58
CA ALA A 229 8.51 -10.31 -29.56
C ALA A 229 8.36 -11.85 -29.65
N SER A 230 8.01 -12.51 -28.56
CA SER A 230 7.72 -13.95 -28.56
C SER A 230 6.38 -14.29 -29.19
N ALA A 231 5.42 -13.36 -29.18
CA ALA A 231 4.11 -13.53 -29.82
C ALA A 231 4.18 -13.41 -31.35
N ASP A 232 5.10 -12.59 -31.91
CA ASP A 232 5.23 -12.37 -33.37
C ASP A 232 5.96 -13.51 -34.12
N SER A 233 6.62 -14.42 -33.44
CA SER A 233 7.35 -15.52 -34.10
C SER A 233 6.52 -16.75 -34.46
N GLY A 234 5.20 -16.72 -34.29
CA GLY A 234 4.24 -17.80 -34.55
C GLY A 234 3.15 -17.47 -35.57
N ALA A 235 3.51 -17.07 -36.82
CA ALA A 235 2.51 -16.86 -37.86
C ALA A 235 1.87 -18.16 -38.34
N GLY A 236 0.66 -18.45 -37.88
CA GLY A 236 -0.17 -19.57 -38.33
C GLY A 236 -1.61 -19.39 -37.93
N THR A 237 -2.39 -18.77 -38.83
CA THR A 237 -3.86 -18.78 -38.99
C THR A 237 -4.71 -19.38 -37.87
N GLY A 238 -5.40 -18.54 -37.13
CA GLY A 238 -6.53 -18.88 -36.27
C GLY A 238 -6.66 -17.86 -35.15
N SER A 239 -7.72 -17.08 -35.15
CA SER A 239 -8.05 -16.17 -34.07
C SER A 239 -8.05 -16.90 -32.72
N GLN A 240 -6.97 -16.77 -31.96
CA GLN A 240 -6.87 -17.16 -30.56
C GLN A 240 -6.52 -15.92 -29.76
N PRO A 241 -7.23 -15.66 -28.64
CA PRO A 241 -6.88 -14.54 -27.77
C PRO A 241 -5.47 -14.74 -27.21
N SER A 242 -4.71 -13.65 -27.19
CA SER A 242 -3.35 -13.59 -26.65
C SER A 242 -3.30 -14.15 -25.22
N PRO A 243 -2.24 -14.89 -24.84
CA PRO A 243 -2.11 -15.37 -23.49
C PRO A 243 -1.77 -14.20 -22.57
N GLY A 244 -2.75 -13.82 -21.75
CA GLY A 244 -2.58 -12.84 -20.70
C GLY A 244 -1.51 -13.26 -19.69
N ARG A 245 -0.82 -12.28 -19.13
CA ARG A 245 0.24 -12.37 -18.14
C ARG A 245 -0.06 -13.40 -17.05
N GLN A 246 0.90 -14.25 -16.79
CA GLN A 246 0.91 -15.12 -15.61
C GLN A 246 1.45 -14.35 -14.41
N ASN A 247 0.55 -13.74 -13.64
CA ASN A 247 0.81 -13.41 -12.26
C ASN A 247 -0.12 -14.24 -11.37
N ALA A 248 0.47 -14.92 -10.41
CA ALA A 248 -0.05 -15.62 -9.22
C ALA A 248 -1.55 -15.96 -9.23
N GLY A 249 -2.00 -16.78 -10.15
CA GLY A 249 -3.38 -17.24 -10.26
C GLY A 249 -3.72 -17.33 -11.73
N SER A 250 -3.37 -18.48 -12.34
CA SER A 250 -3.66 -18.76 -13.76
C SER A 250 -5.15 -18.71 -14.00
N ILE A 251 -5.64 -17.67 -14.70
CA ILE A 251 -7.03 -17.65 -15.17
C ILE A 251 -7.23 -18.80 -16.14
N PRO A 252 -8.31 -19.60 -16.00
CA PRO A 252 -8.59 -20.70 -16.89
C PRO A 252 -8.67 -20.23 -18.36
N ALA A 253 -7.97 -20.93 -19.24
CA ALA A 253 -8.00 -20.63 -20.68
C ALA A 253 -9.44 -20.67 -21.22
N GLY A 254 -9.86 -19.61 -21.92
CA GLY A 254 -11.20 -19.48 -22.46
C GLY A 254 -12.21 -18.78 -21.53
N THR A 255 -11.76 -18.15 -20.43
CA THR A 255 -12.60 -17.27 -19.63
C THR A 255 -13.15 -16.15 -20.51
N SER A 256 -14.47 -15.91 -20.46
CA SER A 256 -15.11 -14.83 -21.22
C SER A 256 -14.85 -13.48 -20.55
N ASP A 257 -14.86 -12.39 -21.35
CA ASP A 257 -14.80 -11.01 -20.84
C ASP A 257 -15.88 -10.74 -19.77
N ALA A 258 -17.07 -11.32 -19.93
CA ALA A 258 -18.14 -11.17 -18.97
C ALA A 258 -17.81 -11.83 -17.61
N THR A 259 -17.22 -13.02 -17.64
CA THR A 259 -16.82 -13.72 -16.42
C THR A 259 -15.67 -13.00 -15.73
N LEU A 260 -14.68 -12.54 -16.51
CA LEU A 260 -13.54 -11.80 -15.97
C LEU A 260 -13.96 -10.47 -15.34
N LEU A 261 -14.79 -9.70 -16.06
CA LEU A 261 -15.32 -8.44 -15.56
C LEU A 261 -16.22 -8.64 -14.34
N ALA A 262 -17.04 -9.68 -14.32
CA ALA A 262 -17.89 -9.97 -13.17
C ALA A 262 -17.09 -10.36 -11.91
N ALA A 263 -16.00 -11.12 -12.08
CA ALA A 263 -15.10 -11.46 -10.99
C ALA A 263 -14.39 -10.20 -10.43
N LEU A 264 -13.95 -9.29 -11.31
CA LEU A 264 -13.41 -8.00 -10.89
C LEU A 264 -14.46 -7.18 -10.13
N ILE A 265 -15.66 -6.99 -10.69
CA ILE A 265 -16.76 -6.25 -10.04
C ILE A 265 -17.04 -6.83 -8.65
N GLN A 266 -17.00 -8.14 -8.50
CA GLN A 266 -17.21 -8.76 -7.18
C GLN A 266 -16.09 -8.47 -6.19
N CYS A 267 -14.85 -8.35 -6.64
CA CYS A 267 -13.74 -7.97 -5.80
C CYS A 267 -13.80 -6.50 -5.36
N GLU A 268 -14.16 -5.60 -6.29
CA GLU A 268 -14.17 -4.15 -6.06
C GLU A 268 -15.46 -3.64 -5.41
N ALA A 269 -16.60 -4.22 -5.76
CA ALA A 269 -17.92 -3.72 -5.41
C ALA A 269 -18.93 -4.82 -5.06
N GLY A 270 -18.46 -6.00 -4.63
CA GLY A 270 -19.34 -7.15 -4.33
C GLY A 270 -20.34 -6.86 -3.22
N ASN A 271 -19.99 -6.00 -2.27
CA ASN A 271 -20.84 -5.56 -1.16
C ASN A 271 -21.63 -4.28 -1.45
N GLU A 272 -21.44 -3.68 -2.64
CA GLU A 272 -22.17 -2.48 -3.04
C GLU A 272 -23.56 -2.81 -3.62
N SER A 273 -24.37 -1.76 -3.77
CA SER A 273 -25.64 -1.87 -4.51
C SER A 273 -25.38 -2.29 -5.96
N TYR A 274 -26.43 -2.79 -6.63
CA TYR A 274 -26.33 -3.14 -8.05
C TYR A 274 -25.83 -1.97 -8.92
N GLU A 275 -26.25 -0.75 -8.58
CA GLU A 275 -25.81 0.48 -9.24
C GLU A 275 -24.30 0.70 -9.06
N GLY A 276 -23.75 0.40 -7.89
CA GLY A 276 -22.31 0.45 -7.61
C GLY A 276 -21.53 -0.60 -8.42
N GLN A 277 -22.04 -1.82 -8.46
CA GLN A 277 -21.49 -2.90 -9.28
C GLN A 277 -21.48 -2.54 -10.77
N LEU A 278 -22.59 -2.01 -11.29
CA LEU A 278 -22.69 -1.55 -12.68
C LEU A 278 -21.73 -0.40 -12.97
N ALA A 279 -21.56 0.51 -12.03
CA ALA A 279 -20.66 1.66 -12.16
C ALA A 279 -19.19 1.24 -12.33
N VAL A 280 -18.71 0.29 -11.52
CA VAL A 280 -17.36 -0.29 -11.67
C VAL A 280 -17.20 -0.97 -13.02
N GLY A 281 -18.16 -1.78 -13.45
CA GLY A 281 -18.15 -2.40 -14.78
C GLY A 281 -18.12 -1.38 -15.93
N ALA A 282 -18.89 -0.30 -15.80
CA ALA A 282 -18.93 0.77 -16.79
C ALA A 282 -17.60 1.52 -16.92
N VAL A 283 -16.86 1.72 -15.81
CA VAL A 283 -15.51 2.31 -15.84
C VAL A 283 -14.56 1.45 -16.67
N VAL A 284 -14.53 0.14 -16.48
CA VAL A 284 -13.69 -0.76 -17.28
C VAL A 284 -14.01 -0.65 -18.77
N VAL A 285 -15.30 -0.67 -19.11
CA VAL A 285 -15.75 -0.54 -20.51
C VAL A 285 -15.45 0.86 -21.09
N ASN A 286 -15.51 1.90 -20.29
CA ASN A 286 -15.11 3.25 -20.70
C ASN A 286 -13.61 3.33 -20.99
N ARG A 287 -12.78 2.68 -20.16
CA ARG A 287 -11.33 2.57 -20.41
C ARG A 287 -11.05 1.86 -21.73
N VAL A 288 -11.66 0.70 -21.98
CA VAL A 288 -11.54 -0.02 -23.27
C VAL A 288 -11.89 0.87 -24.48
N LYS A 289 -12.85 1.77 -24.33
CA LYS A 289 -13.26 2.72 -25.40
C LYS A 289 -12.37 3.95 -25.50
N SER A 290 -11.53 4.21 -24.54
CA SER A 290 -10.66 5.39 -24.47
C SER A 290 -9.31 5.10 -25.11
N ALA A 291 -8.82 5.99 -25.97
CA ALA A 291 -7.51 5.87 -26.59
C ALA A 291 -6.32 5.97 -25.59
N SER A 292 -6.60 6.29 -24.33
CA SER A 292 -5.59 6.39 -23.26
C SER A 292 -5.37 5.08 -22.52
N TYR A 293 -6.15 4.05 -22.80
CA TYR A 293 -6.12 2.75 -22.13
C TYR A 293 -6.03 1.62 -23.16
N PRO A 294 -5.69 0.39 -22.74
CA PRO A 294 -5.76 -0.79 -23.60
C PRO A 294 -7.16 -1.00 -24.20
N ASP A 295 -7.23 -1.66 -25.34
CA ASP A 295 -8.45 -1.84 -26.12
C ASP A 295 -9.21 -3.14 -25.86
N THR A 296 -8.76 -3.94 -24.89
CA THR A 296 -9.46 -5.16 -24.43
C THR A 296 -9.81 -5.10 -22.95
N VAL A 297 -10.86 -5.81 -22.54
CA VAL A 297 -11.28 -5.94 -21.15
C VAL A 297 -10.15 -6.56 -20.31
N SER A 298 -9.53 -7.60 -20.81
CA SER A 298 -8.43 -8.28 -20.14
C SER A 298 -7.25 -7.34 -19.89
N ASP A 299 -6.82 -6.62 -20.92
CA ASP A 299 -5.63 -5.77 -20.80
C ASP A 299 -5.90 -4.54 -19.89
N VAL A 300 -7.12 -4.01 -19.86
CA VAL A 300 -7.53 -2.96 -18.92
C VAL A 300 -7.52 -3.49 -17.49
N ILE A 301 -8.05 -4.70 -17.26
CA ILE A 301 -8.14 -5.29 -15.91
C ILE A 301 -6.76 -5.63 -15.35
N PHE A 302 -5.85 -6.14 -16.19
CA PHE A 302 -4.50 -6.53 -15.78
C PHE A 302 -3.44 -5.46 -16.02
N ALA A 303 -3.82 -4.26 -16.47
CA ALA A 303 -2.89 -3.15 -16.52
C ALA A 303 -2.32 -2.86 -15.13
N SER A 304 -1.01 -2.63 -15.05
CA SER A 304 -0.32 -2.38 -13.77
C SER A 304 -0.92 -1.16 -13.07
N GLY A 305 -1.19 -1.27 -11.77
CA GLY A 305 -1.72 -0.19 -10.95
C GLY A 305 -3.18 0.20 -11.20
N GLN A 306 -3.95 -0.60 -11.99
CA GLN A 306 -5.34 -0.24 -12.30
C GLN A 306 -6.37 -0.90 -11.39
N PHE A 307 -6.12 -2.14 -11.00
CA PHE A 307 -7.02 -2.89 -10.12
C PHE A 307 -6.20 -3.84 -9.25
N THR A 308 -6.08 -3.53 -7.98
CA THR A 308 -5.34 -4.37 -7.00
C THR A 308 -5.82 -5.83 -6.97
N PRO A 309 -7.14 -6.13 -6.98
CA PRO A 309 -7.62 -7.52 -6.99
C PRO A 309 -7.26 -8.30 -8.26
N ALA A 310 -7.06 -7.63 -9.39
CA ALA A 310 -6.69 -8.29 -10.64
C ALA A 310 -5.25 -8.84 -10.61
N GLY A 311 -4.34 -8.12 -9.92
CA GLY A 311 -2.98 -8.59 -9.65
C GLY A 311 -2.91 -9.67 -8.58
N SER A 312 -3.98 -9.90 -7.82
CA SER A 312 -4.06 -10.92 -6.78
C SER A 312 -4.70 -12.23 -7.28
N VAL A 313 -4.52 -13.31 -6.52
CA VAL A 313 -5.20 -14.61 -6.78
C VAL A 313 -6.72 -14.55 -6.65
N LYS A 314 -7.29 -13.45 -6.15
CA LYS A 314 -8.72 -13.30 -5.84
C LYS A 314 -9.62 -13.46 -7.06
N VAL A 315 -9.34 -12.71 -8.13
CA VAL A 315 -10.10 -12.79 -9.40
C VAL A 315 -9.98 -14.18 -10.01
N ALA A 316 -8.76 -14.73 -10.05
CA ALA A 316 -8.53 -16.07 -10.59
C ALA A 316 -9.25 -17.17 -9.78
N ARG A 317 -9.29 -17.03 -8.46
CA ARG A 317 -9.98 -17.95 -7.55
C ARG A 317 -11.51 -17.89 -7.74
N LEU A 318 -12.10 -16.71 -7.83
CA LEU A 318 -13.53 -16.56 -8.09
C LEU A 318 -13.94 -17.22 -9.42
N ILE A 319 -13.11 -17.06 -10.45
CA ILE A 319 -13.34 -17.68 -11.76
C ILE A 319 -13.21 -19.20 -11.66
N ALA A 320 -12.15 -19.71 -11.02
CA ALA A 320 -11.90 -21.14 -10.89
C ALA A 320 -12.97 -21.88 -10.08
N ASN A 321 -13.46 -21.25 -9.02
CA ASN A 321 -14.47 -21.83 -8.12
C ASN A 321 -15.91 -21.59 -8.62
N GLY A 322 -16.10 -20.74 -9.61
CA GLY A 322 -17.44 -20.37 -10.11
C GLY A 322 -18.30 -19.58 -9.13
N ASN A 323 -17.70 -19.00 -8.08
CA ASN A 323 -18.39 -18.30 -6.99
C ASN A 323 -18.69 -16.82 -7.30
N ILE A 324 -18.96 -16.51 -8.57
CA ILE A 324 -19.32 -15.16 -8.98
C ILE A 324 -20.84 -14.98 -8.76
N SER A 325 -21.21 -13.91 -8.05
CA SER A 325 -22.61 -13.61 -7.79
C SER A 325 -23.38 -13.32 -9.09
N SER A 326 -24.65 -13.68 -9.12
CA SER A 326 -25.52 -13.40 -10.27
C SER A 326 -25.69 -11.89 -10.52
N SER A 327 -25.64 -11.08 -9.46
CA SER A 327 -25.71 -9.63 -9.52
C SER A 327 -24.48 -9.05 -10.24
N CYS A 328 -23.27 -9.46 -9.86
CA CYS A 328 -22.03 -9.03 -10.51
C CYS A 328 -21.97 -9.51 -11.97
N MET A 329 -22.44 -10.72 -12.27
CA MET A 329 -22.52 -11.25 -13.62
C MET A 329 -23.50 -10.45 -14.49
N GLN A 330 -24.65 -10.06 -13.94
CA GLN A 330 -25.60 -9.19 -14.62
C GLN A 330 -25.00 -7.81 -14.89
N ALA A 331 -24.38 -7.18 -13.88
CA ALA A 331 -23.73 -5.89 -14.01
C ALA A 331 -22.63 -5.89 -15.10
N ALA A 332 -21.81 -6.95 -15.15
CA ALA A 332 -20.80 -7.12 -16.20
C ALA A 332 -21.41 -7.21 -17.61
N ASN A 333 -22.45 -8.03 -17.77
CA ASN A 333 -23.13 -8.17 -19.07
C ASN A 333 -23.77 -6.84 -19.53
N GLU A 334 -24.39 -6.10 -18.62
CA GLU A 334 -24.99 -4.80 -18.93
C GLU A 334 -23.93 -3.76 -19.29
N ALA A 335 -22.83 -3.69 -18.53
CA ALA A 335 -21.72 -2.79 -18.86
C ALA A 335 -21.11 -3.11 -20.22
N LEU A 336 -20.84 -4.38 -20.53
CA LEU A 336 -20.32 -4.82 -21.83
C LEU A 336 -21.29 -4.52 -22.99
N SER A 337 -22.60 -4.52 -22.73
CA SER A 337 -23.59 -4.08 -23.70
C SER A 337 -23.66 -2.56 -23.92
N GLY A 338 -22.89 -1.80 -23.10
CA GLY A 338 -22.79 -0.35 -23.18
C GLY A 338 -23.67 0.41 -22.20
N VAL A 339 -24.33 -0.26 -21.26
CA VAL A 339 -25.07 0.40 -20.17
C VAL A 339 -24.08 1.06 -19.22
N THR A 340 -24.33 2.31 -18.86
CA THR A 340 -23.52 3.08 -17.92
C THR A 340 -24.40 4.00 -17.07
N ASN A 341 -24.07 4.13 -15.79
CA ASN A 341 -24.64 5.09 -14.85
C ASN A 341 -23.62 6.14 -14.38
N VAL A 342 -22.39 6.07 -14.92
CA VAL A 342 -21.28 6.99 -14.61
C VAL A 342 -20.81 7.81 -15.82
N GLY A 343 -21.58 7.78 -16.91
CA GLY A 343 -21.24 8.52 -18.14
C GLY A 343 -19.94 8.04 -18.76
N SER A 344 -18.96 8.94 -18.93
CA SER A 344 -17.64 8.64 -19.51
C SER A 344 -16.54 8.53 -18.44
N ALA A 345 -16.89 8.39 -17.16
CA ALA A 345 -15.91 8.24 -16.09
C ALA A 345 -14.98 7.04 -16.35
N THR A 346 -13.70 7.27 -16.19
CA THR A 346 -12.65 6.26 -16.35
C THR A 346 -11.91 5.97 -15.02
N HIS A 347 -12.26 6.68 -13.96
CA HIS A 347 -11.69 6.54 -12.63
C HIS A 347 -12.79 6.38 -11.60
N PHE A 348 -12.46 5.69 -10.52
CA PHE A 348 -13.27 5.67 -9.31
C PHE A 348 -12.37 5.45 -8.09
N ARG A 349 -12.85 5.87 -6.95
CA ARG A 349 -12.28 5.60 -5.62
C ARG A 349 -13.39 5.67 -4.58
N ARG A 350 -13.09 5.36 -3.34
CA ARG A 350 -14.03 5.57 -2.24
C ARG A 350 -14.49 7.02 -2.18
N ALA A 351 -15.77 7.24 -1.91
CA ALA A 351 -16.36 8.56 -1.80
C ALA A 351 -15.75 9.34 -0.64
N GLY A 352 -15.11 10.45 -0.95
CA GLY A 352 -14.44 11.38 -0.05
C GLY A 352 -14.11 12.63 -0.86
N GLY A 353 -13.74 13.70 -0.32
CA GLY A 353 -13.41 15.04 -0.80
C GLY A 353 -13.22 15.37 -2.30
N ARG A 354 -13.54 14.47 -3.22
CA ARG A 354 -13.42 14.65 -4.68
C ARG A 354 -14.77 14.89 -5.36
N ASP A 355 -14.77 15.77 -6.35
CA ASP A 355 -15.93 16.03 -7.20
C ASP A 355 -16.11 14.90 -8.24
N GLY A 356 -17.32 14.35 -8.33
CA GLY A 356 -17.68 13.29 -9.27
C GLY A 356 -19.09 12.76 -9.04
N ILE A 357 -19.46 11.68 -9.72
CA ILE A 357 -20.70 10.97 -9.53
C ILE A 357 -20.54 10.01 -8.34
N VAL A 358 -21.28 10.25 -7.25
CA VAL A 358 -21.24 9.39 -6.07
C VAL A 358 -22.30 8.30 -6.20
N ILE A 359 -21.91 7.03 -6.12
CA ILE A 359 -22.79 5.86 -6.09
C ILE A 359 -22.28 4.90 -5.02
N GLY A 360 -23.12 4.66 -3.99
CA GLY A 360 -22.71 3.86 -2.83
C GLY A 360 -21.52 4.50 -2.10
N ASN A 361 -20.50 3.72 -1.87
CA ASN A 361 -19.26 4.19 -1.22
C ASN A 361 -18.20 4.69 -2.21
N HIS A 362 -18.52 4.84 -3.49
CA HIS A 362 -17.56 5.25 -4.52
C HIS A 362 -17.92 6.58 -5.18
N VAL A 363 -16.90 7.33 -5.60
CA VAL A 363 -17.00 8.50 -6.46
C VAL A 363 -16.35 8.18 -7.81
N PHE A 364 -17.02 8.55 -8.92
CA PHE A 364 -16.62 8.26 -10.30
C PHE A 364 -16.41 9.57 -11.08
N TRP A 365 -15.28 9.69 -11.86
CA TRP A 365 -14.94 10.89 -12.66
C TRP A 365 -14.21 10.58 -13.97
#